data_8e4c6bdefbe2e0ead5ec2a1fa244a88e
#
_entry.id   8e4c6bdefbe2e0ead5ec2a1fa244a88e
#
_cell.length_a   1.000
_cell.length_b   1.000
_cell.length_c   1.000
_cell.angle_alpha   90.00
_cell.angle_beta   90.00
_cell.angle_gamma   90.00
#
_symmetry.space_group_name_H-M   'P 1'
#
loop_
_entity.id
_entity.type
_entity.pdbx_description
1 polymer ?
#
loop_
_entity_poly.entity_id
_entity_poly.type
_entity_poly.pdbx_seq_one_letter_code
_entity_poly.pdbx_strand_id
1 'polypeptide(L)'
;YTAANNGGEITFTASKAGANATVLTQTSTWAADDDAKSTTDIYNLMKSELEKASNIGTDTAATVTGADGKFTITKGSTTVAEKLNFNLHVGSDADMTNKINVNIETMNSGYLGIKGLNVTDETGVSATYAVDAIADALQKVSDQRSSLGAVQNRLEHTIANLDNVVENTTSAESRIRDVDMAEEMVEYSKNNILAQAGQS
;
A
#
# COMPACT_ATOMS: atom_id res chain seq x y z
N TYR A 1 26.37 0.48 -2.38
CA TYR A 1 27.03 1.47 -3.25
C TYR A 1 28.42 0.97 -3.60
N THR A 2 28.78 1.00 -4.86
CA THR A 2 30.13 0.74 -5.33
C THR A 2 30.65 2.00 -6.01
N ALA A 3 31.86 2.40 -5.69
CA ALA A 3 32.56 3.50 -6.36
C ALA A 3 33.67 2.93 -7.22
N ALA A 4 33.73 3.31 -8.49
CA ALA A 4 34.81 2.97 -9.38
C ALA A 4 35.50 4.27 -9.85
N ASN A 5 36.82 4.32 -9.81
CA ASN A 5 37.62 5.42 -10.34
C ASN A 5 38.21 4.97 -11.68
N ASN A 6 37.88 5.68 -12.73
CA ASN A 6 38.39 5.42 -14.08
C ASN A 6 38.94 6.71 -14.69
N GLY A 7 40.19 7.05 -14.35
CA GLY A 7 40.92 8.12 -15.00
C GLY A 7 40.34 9.53 -14.80
N GLY A 8 39.88 9.88 -13.61
CA GLY A 8 39.29 11.20 -13.28
C GLY A 8 37.75 11.22 -13.32
N GLU A 9 37.14 10.09 -13.62
CA GLU A 9 35.72 9.90 -13.54
C GLU A 9 35.37 9.00 -12.34
N ILE A 10 34.51 9.45 -11.45
CA ILE A 10 34.03 8.68 -10.31
C ILE A 10 32.57 8.35 -10.55
N THR A 11 32.29 7.07 -10.77
CA THR A 11 30.92 6.58 -10.97
C THR A 11 30.39 5.97 -9.67
N PHE A 12 29.27 6.46 -9.18
CA PHE A 12 28.54 5.89 -8.05
C PHE A 12 27.37 5.07 -8.56
N THR A 13 27.34 3.83 -8.20
CA THR A 13 26.20 2.95 -8.46
C THR A 13 25.51 2.62 -7.14
N ALA A 14 24.30 3.10 -6.95
CA ALA A 14 23.44 2.75 -5.83
C ALA A 14 22.43 1.70 -6.28
N SER A 15 22.41 0.54 -5.64
CA SER A 15 21.37 -0.44 -5.86
C SER A 15 20.45 -0.51 -4.63
N LYS A 16 19.15 -0.34 -4.83
CA LYS A 16 18.14 -0.57 -3.80
C LYS A 16 17.79 -2.06 -3.81
N ALA A 17 17.91 -2.73 -2.70
CA ALA A 17 17.45 -4.10 -2.56
C ALA A 17 15.92 -4.13 -2.46
N GLY A 18 15.25 -4.58 -3.50
CA GLY A 18 13.79 -4.70 -3.58
C GLY A 18 13.34 -5.02 -5.01
N ALA A 19 12.06 -5.36 -5.18
CA ALA A 19 11.49 -5.82 -6.45
C ALA A 19 11.59 -4.81 -7.62
N ASN A 20 11.90 -3.54 -7.34
CA ASN A 20 12.20 -2.50 -8.33
C ASN A 20 13.54 -1.83 -7.95
N ALA A 21 14.64 -2.52 -8.20
CA ALA A 21 15.96 -1.95 -8.03
C ALA A 21 16.22 -0.90 -9.12
N THR A 22 16.00 0.36 -8.81
CA THR A 22 16.47 1.46 -9.66
C THR A 22 17.96 1.66 -9.41
N VAL A 23 18.77 1.41 -10.43
CA VAL A 23 20.19 1.70 -10.40
C VAL A 23 20.37 3.17 -10.71
N LEU A 24 20.68 3.97 -9.71
CA LEU A 24 21.07 5.35 -9.89
C LEU A 24 22.58 5.37 -10.18
N THR A 25 22.94 5.70 -11.40
CA THR A 25 24.34 5.90 -11.79
C THR A 25 24.59 7.40 -11.89
N GLN A 26 25.38 7.93 -10.99
CA GLN A 26 25.87 9.30 -11.05
C GLN A 26 27.31 9.30 -11.54
N THR A 27 27.54 9.92 -12.67
CA THR A 27 28.90 10.13 -13.19
C THR A 27 29.29 11.59 -12.95
N SER A 28 30.34 11.80 -12.15
CA SER A 28 30.95 13.14 -11.95
C SER A 28 32.27 13.17 -12.69
N THR A 29 32.36 13.96 -13.74
CA THR A 29 33.61 14.25 -14.46
C THR A 29 34.29 15.48 -13.84
N TRP A 30 35.48 15.30 -13.35
CA TRP A 30 36.31 16.39 -12.87
C TRP A 30 37.23 16.84 -14.02
N ALA A 31 37.03 18.04 -14.53
CA ALA A 31 38.05 18.65 -15.38
C ALA A 31 39.29 18.88 -14.51
N ALA A 32 40.43 18.49 -15.01
CA ALA A 32 41.70 18.79 -14.38
C ALA A 32 41.95 20.31 -14.58
N ASP A 33 41.37 21.14 -13.72
CA ASP A 33 41.69 22.55 -13.59
C ASP A 33 42.64 22.69 -12.41
N ASP A 34 43.48 23.68 -12.46
CA ASP A 34 44.70 23.90 -11.67
C ASP A 34 44.53 23.99 -10.13
N ASP A 35 43.31 23.83 -9.64
CA ASP A 35 43.00 23.65 -8.22
C ASP A 35 42.91 22.17 -7.89
N ALA A 36 44.02 21.52 -7.60
CA ALA A 36 44.09 20.18 -7.08
C ALA A 36 43.27 20.07 -5.78
N LYS A 37 41.98 19.74 -5.89
CA LYS A 37 41.15 19.47 -4.71
C LYS A 37 41.75 18.31 -3.94
N SER A 38 42.02 18.55 -2.67
CA SER A 38 42.56 17.56 -1.75
C SER A 38 41.65 16.32 -1.75
N THR A 39 42.22 15.15 -1.60
CA THR A 39 41.46 13.91 -1.38
C THR A 39 40.42 14.06 -0.26
N THR A 40 40.70 14.90 0.74
CA THR A 40 39.79 15.25 1.81
C THR A 40 38.55 16.01 1.30
N ASP A 41 38.71 16.92 0.36
CA ASP A 41 37.59 17.68 -0.21
C ASP A 41 36.70 16.82 -1.07
N ILE A 42 37.29 15.87 -1.81
CA ILE A 42 36.55 14.88 -2.58
C ILE A 42 35.73 13.97 -1.65
N TYR A 43 36.34 13.50 -0.56
CA TYR A 43 35.65 12.70 0.44
C TYR A 43 34.49 13.46 1.09
N ASN A 44 34.69 14.72 1.44
CA ASN A 44 33.65 15.54 2.05
C ASN A 44 32.51 15.81 1.07
N LEU A 45 32.77 16.01 -0.21
CA LEU A 45 31.77 16.19 -1.23
C LEU A 45 30.95 14.87 -1.41
N MET A 46 31.64 13.74 -1.54
CA MET A 46 31.02 12.42 -1.65
C MET A 46 30.13 12.14 -0.44
N LYS A 47 30.63 12.41 0.76
CA LYS A 47 29.85 12.27 2.00
C LYS A 47 28.59 13.12 1.98
N SER A 48 28.71 14.39 1.58
CA SER A 48 27.58 15.33 1.50
C SER A 48 26.50 14.85 0.52
N GLU A 49 26.88 14.38 -0.66
CA GLU A 49 25.93 13.86 -1.65
C GLU A 49 25.25 12.56 -1.20
N LEU A 50 26.00 11.66 -0.56
CA LEU A 50 25.44 10.44 0.00
C LEU A 50 24.47 10.72 1.17
N GLU A 51 24.78 11.72 1.99
CA GLU A 51 23.87 12.18 3.06
C GLU A 51 22.60 12.77 2.50
N LYS A 52 22.67 13.65 1.48
CA LYS A 52 21.50 14.22 0.81
C LYS A 52 20.57 13.13 0.24
N ALA A 53 21.15 12.18 -0.51
CA ALA A 53 20.38 11.08 -1.10
C ALA A 53 19.76 10.15 -0.05
N SER A 54 20.46 9.92 1.06
CA SER A 54 20.02 9.00 2.12
C SER A 54 19.02 9.61 3.10
N ASN A 55 18.87 10.94 3.13
CA ASN A 55 17.98 11.66 4.02
C ASN A 55 16.56 11.83 3.47
N ILE A 56 16.34 11.54 2.19
CA ILE A 56 15.01 11.63 1.60
C ILE A 56 14.08 10.58 2.25
N GLY A 57 12.93 11.04 2.71
CA GLY A 57 11.92 10.16 3.32
C GLY A 57 12.18 9.79 4.78
N THR A 58 13.19 10.36 5.44
CA THR A 58 13.54 10.01 6.83
C THR A 58 13.18 11.10 7.83
N ASP A 59 12.83 10.71 9.05
CA ASP A 59 12.65 11.60 10.21
C ASP A 59 13.96 11.81 10.96
N THR A 60 14.74 10.73 11.07
CA THR A 60 16.08 10.76 11.64
C THR A 60 17.09 10.74 10.50
N ALA A 61 17.96 11.73 10.45
CA ALA A 61 18.96 11.86 9.39
C ALA A 61 19.85 10.62 9.28
N ALA A 62 20.11 10.22 8.06
CA ALA A 62 21.16 9.25 7.78
C ALA A 62 22.53 9.88 8.06
N THR A 63 23.46 9.11 8.55
CA THR A 63 24.85 9.55 8.75
C THR A 63 25.78 8.77 7.85
N VAL A 64 26.67 9.47 7.19
CA VAL A 64 27.71 8.90 6.36
C VAL A 64 29.07 9.17 6.99
N THR A 65 29.78 8.11 7.33
CA THR A 65 31.15 8.19 7.80
C THR A 65 32.08 7.56 6.78
N GLY A 66 33.17 8.23 6.46
CA GLY A 66 34.14 7.74 5.50
C GLY A 66 35.56 7.78 6.08
N ALA A 67 36.31 6.68 5.94
CA ALA A 67 37.72 6.60 6.24
C ALA A 67 38.37 5.57 5.29
N ASP A 68 39.58 5.83 4.86
CA ASP A 68 40.43 4.92 4.08
C ASP A 68 39.76 4.31 2.82
N GLY A 69 39.03 5.12 2.07
CA GLY A 69 38.37 4.69 0.83
C GLY A 69 37.07 3.90 1.06
N LYS A 70 36.58 3.81 2.29
CA LYS A 70 35.34 3.11 2.65
C LYS A 70 34.32 4.08 3.25
N PHE A 71 33.09 4.04 2.73
CA PHE A 71 31.95 4.74 3.33
C PHE A 71 31.06 3.79 4.09
N THR A 72 30.70 4.18 5.31
CA THR A 72 29.70 3.49 6.11
C THR A 72 28.48 4.38 6.18
N ILE A 73 27.37 3.91 5.67
CA ILE A 73 26.08 4.62 5.68
C ILE A 73 25.19 4.01 6.76
N THR A 74 24.89 4.79 7.78
CA THR A 74 23.83 4.45 8.75
C THR A 74 22.54 5.03 8.22
N LYS A 75 21.58 4.17 7.90
CA LYS A 75 20.29 4.58 7.34
C LYS A 75 19.54 5.44 8.33
N GLY A 76 18.92 6.50 7.84
CA GLY A 76 17.91 7.23 8.58
C GLY A 76 16.67 6.35 8.83
N SER A 77 15.87 6.73 9.80
CA SER A 77 14.61 6.07 10.13
C SER A 77 13.46 7.05 10.07
N THR A 78 12.27 6.55 9.75
CA THR A 78 11.03 7.30 9.85
C THR A 78 10.02 6.50 10.66
N THR A 79 9.27 7.19 11.50
CA THR A 79 8.17 6.58 12.24
C THR A 79 6.93 6.63 11.37
N VAL A 80 6.49 5.47 10.93
CA VAL A 80 5.27 5.32 10.14
C VAL A 80 4.18 4.75 11.03
N ALA A 81 2.99 5.34 11.01
CA ALA A 81 1.83 4.79 11.71
C ALA A 81 1.54 3.38 11.16
N GLU A 82 1.06 2.51 12.04
CA GLU A 82 0.67 1.17 11.64
C GLU A 82 -0.44 1.21 10.58
N LYS A 83 -0.40 0.24 9.68
CA LYS A 83 -1.45 0.05 8.68
C LYS A 83 -2.77 -0.30 9.35
N LEU A 84 -3.87 0.24 8.84
CA LEU A 84 -5.20 -0.10 9.25
C LEU A 84 -5.61 -1.43 8.58
N ASN A 85 -5.84 -2.44 9.38
CA ASN A 85 -6.29 -3.74 8.93
C ASN A 85 -7.58 -4.12 9.66
N PHE A 86 -8.65 -4.36 8.93
CA PHE A 86 -9.92 -4.77 9.49
C PHE A 86 -10.64 -5.77 8.57
N ASN A 87 -11.51 -6.57 9.18
CA ASN A 87 -12.31 -7.55 8.47
C ASN A 87 -13.76 -7.08 8.42
N LEU A 88 -14.30 -6.96 7.23
CA LEU A 88 -15.72 -6.74 6.99
C LEU A 88 -16.44 -8.09 6.97
N HIS A 89 -17.46 -8.26 7.79
CA HIS A 89 -18.32 -9.41 7.73
C HIS A 89 -19.34 -9.24 6.59
N VAL A 90 -19.41 -10.20 5.68
CA VAL A 90 -20.16 -10.13 4.42
C VAL A 90 -21.01 -11.37 4.17
N GLY A 91 -21.68 -11.89 5.16
CA GLY A 91 -22.50 -13.09 5.03
C GLY A 91 -23.55 -13.20 6.12
N SER A 92 -24.49 -14.15 5.95
CA SER A 92 -25.55 -14.45 6.92
C SER A 92 -25.06 -15.26 8.12
N ASP A 93 -23.97 -16.01 7.94
CA ASP A 93 -23.45 -16.93 8.94
C ASP A 93 -22.26 -16.34 9.69
N ALA A 94 -22.14 -16.65 10.97
CA ALA A 94 -21.04 -16.20 11.83
C ALA A 94 -19.69 -16.89 11.52
N ASP A 95 -19.54 -17.50 10.35
CA ASP A 95 -18.33 -18.20 9.95
C ASP A 95 -17.19 -17.22 9.65
N MET A 96 -15.98 -17.65 9.99
CA MET A 96 -14.73 -16.90 9.73
C MET A 96 -14.45 -16.74 8.23
N THR A 97 -15.01 -17.60 7.37
CA THR A 97 -14.84 -17.54 5.92
C THR A 97 -15.62 -16.39 5.27
N ASN A 98 -16.69 -15.90 5.94
CA ASN A 98 -17.55 -14.83 5.46
C ASN A 98 -17.00 -13.44 5.79
N LYS A 99 -15.68 -13.25 5.64
CA LYS A 99 -15.01 -11.97 5.91
C LYS A 99 -14.17 -11.53 4.73
N ILE A 100 -14.25 -10.24 4.43
CA ILE A 100 -13.34 -9.57 3.48
C ILE A 100 -12.36 -8.76 4.31
N ASN A 101 -11.07 -9.10 4.19
CA ASN A 101 -10.01 -8.34 4.80
C ASN A 101 -9.73 -7.07 3.98
N VAL A 102 -9.70 -5.94 4.66
CA VAL A 102 -9.34 -4.64 4.09
C VAL A 102 -8.06 -4.17 4.76
N ASN A 103 -7.05 -3.91 3.96
CA ASN A 103 -5.76 -3.40 4.39
C ASN A 103 -5.54 -2.01 3.78
N ILE A 104 -5.37 -1.01 4.64
CA ILE A 104 -5.10 0.38 4.23
C ILE A 104 -3.76 0.78 4.81
N GLU A 105 -2.80 0.99 3.92
CA GLU A 105 -1.48 1.50 4.29
C GLU A 105 -1.57 2.99 4.62
N THR A 106 -0.70 3.44 5.50
CA THR A 106 -0.64 4.85 5.88
C THR A 106 -0.16 5.71 4.71
N MET A 107 -0.92 6.73 4.31
CA MET A 107 -0.61 7.63 3.18
C MET A 107 -0.03 8.96 3.66
N ASN A 108 0.94 8.92 4.58
CA ASN A 108 1.65 10.11 5.00
C ASN A 108 2.98 10.28 4.23
N SER A 109 3.58 11.48 4.29
CA SER A 109 4.82 11.79 3.59
C SER A 109 6.00 10.91 4.01
N GLY A 110 6.01 10.40 5.25
CA GLY A 110 7.02 9.47 5.75
C GLY A 110 6.90 8.09 5.11
N TYR A 111 5.69 7.51 5.07
CA TYR A 111 5.46 6.22 4.43
C TYR A 111 5.69 6.29 2.92
N LEU A 112 5.24 7.37 2.28
CA LEU A 112 5.46 7.59 0.86
C LEU A 112 6.94 7.81 0.51
N GLY A 113 7.76 8.21 1.49
CA GLY A 113 9.18 8.47 1.28
C GLY A 113 9.48 9.82 0.63
N ILE A 114 8.52 10.75 0.68
CA ILE A 114 8.65 12.09 0.08
C ILE A 114 8.95 13.19 1.11
N LYS A 115 9.19 12.81 2.36
CA LYS A 115 9.56 13.76 3.41
C LYS A 115 10.99 14.25 3.19
N GLY A 116 11.22 15.54 3.34
CA GLY A 116 12.55 16.13 3.21
C GLY A 116 13.05 16.27 1.78
N LEU A 117 12.17 16.22 0.77
CA LEU A 117 12.55 16.51 -0.61
C LEU A 117 13.10 17.95 -0.71
N ASN A 118 14.25 18.09 -1.33
CA ASN A 118 14.87 19.35 -1.62
C ASN A 118 15.17 19.44 -3.13
N VAL A 119 14.80 20.55 -3.74
CA VAL A 119 15.00 20.81 -5.17
C VAL A 119 15.86 22.07 -5.41
N THR A 120 16.37 22.68 -4.33
CA THR A 120 17.10 23.97 -4.38
C THR A 120 18.60 23.78 -4.51
N ASP A 121 19.05 22.69 -5.12
CA ASP A 121 20.44 22.39 -5.35
C ASP A 121 20.93 23.02 -6.67
N GLU A 122 22.07 23.70 -6.66
CA GLU A 122 22.68 24.31 -7.86
C GLU A 122 23.10 23.27 -8.91
N THR A 123 23.32 22.01 -8.50
CA THR A 123 23.75 20.93 -9.38
C THR A 123 22.58 20.17 -10.03
N GLY A 124 21.35 20.36 -9.54
CA GLY A 124 20.16 19.62 -10.00
C GLY A 124 20.10 18.15 -9.55
N VAL A 125 21.09 17.67 -8.83
CA VAL A 125 21.19 16.27 -8.36
C VAL A 125 20.08 15.97 -7.36
N SER A 126 19.83 16.88 -6.42
CA SER A 126 18.74 16.73 -5.44
C SER A 126 17.36 16.66 -6.11
N ALA A 127 17.16 17.40 -7.20
CA ALA A 127 15.93 17.35 -7.99
C ALA A 127 15.75 15.98 -8.66
N THR A 128 16.84 15.37 -9.14
CA THR A 128 16.80 14.02 -9.73
C THR A 128 16.38 12.97 -8.70
N TYR A 129 16.93 13.02 -7.51
CA TYR A 129 16.52 12.14 -6.41
C TYR A 129 15.07 12.39 -5.98
N ALA A 130 14.62 13.64 -6.01
CA ALA A 130 13.24 13.99 -5.71
C ALA A 130 12.26 13.38 -6.73
N VAL A 131 12.60 13.39 -8.01
CA VAL A 131 11.78 12.76 -9.08
C VAL A 131 11.64 11.26 -8.85
N ASP A 132 12.73 10.57 -8.53
CA ASP A 132 12.71 9.13 -8.25
C ASP A 132 11.86 8.81 -7.02
N ALA A 133 12.02 9.57 -5.94
CA ALA A 133 11.22 9.41 -4.73
C ALA A 133 9.71 9.65 -4.97
N ILE A 134 9.37 10.62 -5.83
CA ILE A 134 7.97 10.88 -6.21
C ILE A 134 7.42 9.74 -7.08
N ALA A 135 8.21 9.20 -8.00
CA ALA A 135 7.81 8.06 -8.81
C ALA A 135 7.50 6.82 -7.93
N ASP A 136 8.37 6.52 -6.96
CA ASP A 136 8.14 5.46 -5.97
C ASP A 136 6.87 5.71 -5.14
N ALA A 137 6.61 6.96 -4.74
CA ALA A 137 5.41 7.34 -4.00
C ALA A 137 4.13 7.13 -4.84
N LEU A 138 4.16 7.53 -6.11
CA LEU A 138 3.04 7.32 -7.04
C LEU A 138 2.74 5.83 -7.24
N GLN A 139 3.78 5.00 -7.31
CA GLN A 139 3.61 3.55 -7.39
C GLN A 139 2.90 3.00 -6.15
N LYS A 140 3.33 3.38 -4.94
CA LYS A 140 2.68 2.98 -3.69
C LYS A 140 1.21 3.39 -3.63
N VAL A 141 0.88 4.61 -4.04
CA VAL A 141 -0.51 5.09 -4.09
C VAL A 141 -1.32 4.30 -5.12
N SER A 142 -0.75 4.01 -6.28
CA SER A 142 -1.41 3.21 -7.32
C SER A 142 -1.70 1.80 -6.85
N ASP A 143 -0.75 1.16 -6.19
CA ASP A 143 -0.90 -0.20 -5.63
C ASP A 143 -2.01 -0.23 -4.56
N GLN A 144 -2.05 0.77 -3.68
CA GLN A 144 -3.10 0.89 -2.67
C GLN A 144 -4.48 1.11 -3.30
N ARG A 145 -4.58 1.98 -4.30
CA ARG A 145 -5.84 2.19 -5.03
C ARG A 145 -6.31 0.93 -5.75
N SER A 146 -5.41 0.18 -6.36
CA SER A 146 -5.71 -1.08 -7.01
C SER A 146 -6.24 -2.12 -6.02
N SER A 147 -5.59 -2.23 -4.85
CA SER A 147 -6.03 -3.11 -3.77
C SER A 147 -7.43 -2.75 -3.28
N LEU A 148 -7.71 -1.46 -3.04
CA LEU A 148 -9.03 -1.00 -2.63
C LEU A 148 -10.09 -1.21 -3.72
N GLY A 149 -9.75 -1.02 -4.99
CA GLY A 149 -10.62 -1.31 -6.12
C GLY A 149 -10.99 -2.80 -6.20
N ALA A 150 -10.04 -3.68 -5.94
CA ALA A 150 -10.32 -5.12 -5.86
C ALA A 150 -11.27 -5.48 -4.70
N VAL A 151 -11.11 -4.83 -3.55
CA VAL A 151 -12.04 -4.99 -2.41
C VAL A 151 -13.43 -4.48 -2.78
N GLN A 152 -13.52 -3.32 -3.42
CA GLN A 152 -14.80 -2.75 -3.89
C GLN A 152 -15.52 -3.74 -4.83
N ASN A 153 -14.86 -4.25 -5.84
CA ASN A 153 -15.44 -5.24 -6.75
C ASN A 153 -15.92 -6.49 -6.01
N ARG A 154 -15.14 -6.98 -5.05
CA ARG A 154 -15.56 -8.13 -4.23
C ARG A 154 -16.81 -7.83 -3.41
N LEU A 155 -16.91 -6.63 -2.83
CA LEU A 155 -18.10 -6.20 -2.08
C LEU A 155 -19.32 -6.09 -2.98
N GLU A 156 -19.19 -5.51 -4.19
CA GLU A 156 -20.28 -5.42 -5.17
C GLU A 156 -20.81 -6.81 -5.56
N HIS A 157 -19.91 -7.75 -5.85
CA HIS A 157 -20.32 -9.14 -6.14
C HIS A 157 -20.95 -9.82 -4.94
N THR A 158 -20.48 -9.54 -3.73
CA THR A 158 -21.07 -10.09 -2.51
C THR A 158 -22.46 -9.55 -2.28
N ILE A 159 -22.69 -8.24 -2.49
CA ILE A 159 -24.01 -7.62 -2.39
C ILE A 159 -24.97 -8.29 -3.38
N ALA A 160 -24.57 -8.42 -4.65
CA ALA A 160 -25.41 -9.07 -5.66
C ALA A 160 -25.76 -10.54 -5.30
N ASN A 161 -24.81 -11.27 -4.71
CA ASN A 161 -25.06 -12.63 -4.23
C ASN A 161 -26.02 -12.65 -3.03
N LEU A 162 -25.86 -11.72 -2.09
CA LEU A 162 -26.73 -11.60 -0.92
C LEU A 162 -28.18 -11.24 -1.33
N ASP A 163 -28.35 -10.35 -2.30
CA ASP A 163 -29.66 -10.00 -2.85
C ASP A 163 -30.37 -11.25 -3.40
N ASN A 164 -29.66 -12.09 -4.15
CA ASN A 164 -30.21 -13.37 -4.63
C ASN A 164 -30.57 -14.33 -3.47
N VAL A 165 -29.73 -14.37 -2.44
CA VAL A 165 -30.00 -15.21 -1.25
C VAL A 165 -31.25 -14.70 -0.51
N VAL A 166 -31.39 -13.39 -0.34
CA VAL A 166 -32.56 -12.74 0.28
C VAL A 166 -33.82 -13.05 -0.51
N GLU A 167 -33.80 -12.91 -1.85
CA GLU A 167 -34.93 -13.20 -2.71
C GLU A 167 -35.36 -14.71 -2.58
N ASN A 168 -34.40 -15.62 -2.68
CA ASN A 168 -34.66 -17.05 -2.54
C ASN A 168 -35.19 -17.41 -1.15
N THR A 169 -34.64 -16.82 -0.09
CA THR A 169 -35.06 -17.03 1.28
C THR A 169 -36.48 -16.52 1.52
N THR A 170 -36.75 -15.29 1.03
CA THR A 170 -38.11 -14.71 1.12
C THR A 170 -39.14 -15.55 0.35
N SER A 171 -38.75 -16.05 -0.83
CA SER A 171 -39.63 -16.96 -1.61
C SER A 171 -39.87 -18.27 -0.89
N ALA A 172 -38.84 -18.83 -0.25
CA ALA A 172 -38.96 -20.04 0.54
C ALA A 172 -39.85 -19.83 1.80
N GLU A 173 -39.68 -18.71 2.50
CA GLU A 173 -40.51 -18.32 3.64
C GLU A 173 -41.97 -18.20 3.23
N SER A 174 -42.26 -17.51 2.09
CA SER A 174 -43.61 -17.37 1.57
C SER A 174 -44.24 -18.73 1.29
N ARG A 175 -43.51 -19.65 0.67
CA ARG A 175 -44.02 -21.00 0.39
C ARG A 175 -44.38 -21.78 1.66
N ILE A 176 -43.54 -21.69 2.69
CA ILE A 176 -43.83 -22.36 3.98
C ILE A 176 -45.08 -21.74 4.62
N ARG A 177 -45.15 -20.41 4.67
CA ARG A 177 -46.28 -19.71 5.26
C ARG A 177 -47.60 -19.97 4.50
N ASP A 178 -47.54 -19.96 3.16
CA ASP A 178 -48.71 -20.22 2.33
C ASP A 178 -49.22 -21.66 2.48
N VAL A 179 -48.33 -22.66 2.63
CA VAL A 179 -48.71 -24.04 2.89
C VAL A 179 -49.38 -24.18 4.25
N ASP A 180 -48.78 -23.60 5.32
CA ASP A 180 -49.36 -23.61 6.66
C ASP A 180 -50.74 -22.93 6.69
N MET A 181 -50.89 -21.78 6.00
CA MET A 181 -52.19 -21.09 5.90
C MET A 181 -53.24 -21.91 5.14
N ALA A 182 -52.84 -22.62 4.07
CA ALA A 182 -53.75 -23.48 3.32
C ALA A 182 -54.22 -24.67 4.15
N GLU A 183 -53.35 -25.31 4.92
CA GLU A 183 -53.66 -26.40 5.82
C GLU A 183 -54.57 -25.94 6.94
N GLU A 184 -54.32 -24.79 7.56
CA GLU A 184 -55.18 -24.20 8.60
C GLU A 184 -56.57 -23.85 8.06
N MET A 185 -56.67 -23.33 6.82
CA MET A 185 -57.93 -23.04 6.16
C MET A 185 -58.74 -24.31 5.89
N VAL A 186 -58.09 -25.39 5.52
CA VAL A 186 -58.75 -26.71 5.34
C VAL A 186 -59.26 -27.24 6.68
N GLU A 187 -58.47 -27.14 7.74
CA GLU A 187 -58.89 -27.57 9.07
C GLU A 187 -60.02 -26.70 9.61
N TYR A 188 -59.97 -25.38 9.43
CA TYR A 188 -61.05 -24.48 9.77
C TYR A 188 -62.34 -24.80 9.02
N SER A 189 -62.28 -25.06 7.71
CA SER A 189 -63.45 -25.43 6.91
C SER A 189 -64.04 -26.78 7.34
N LYS A 190 -63.21 -27.77 7.61
CA LYS A 190 -63.58 -29.05 8.14
C LYS A 190 -64.33 -28.94 9.47
N ASN A 191 -63.80 -28.15 10.39
CA ASN A 191 -64.40 -27.93 11.70
C ASN A 191 -65.74 -27.20 11.62
N ASN A 192 -65.89 -26.24 10.70
CA ASN A 192 -67.14 -25.54 10.42
C ASN A 192 -68.22 -26.50 9.86
N ILE A 193 -67.82 -27.32 8.91
CA ILE A 193 -68.76 -28.33 8.35
C ILE A 193 -69.23 -29.36 9.43
N LEU A 194 -68.26 -29.80 10.25
CA LEU A 194 -68.58 -30.71 11.37
C LEU A 194 -69.51 -30.07 12.41
N ALA A 195 -69.29 -28.79 12.72
CA ALA A 195 -70.12 -28.00 13.63
C ALA A 195 -71.59 -27.89 13.08
N GLN A 196 -71.71 -27.59 11.77
CA GLN A 196 -73.03 -27.46 11.11
C GLN A 196 -73.76 -28.82 11.01
N ALA A 197 -73.00 -29.90 10.72
CA ALA A 197 -73.59 -31.28 10.67
C ALA A 197 -73.96 -31.79 12.05
N GLY A 198 -73.31 -31.35 13.11
CA GLY A 198 -73.64 -31.72 14.49
C GLY A 198 -74.83 -30.96 15.09
N GLN A 199 -75.27 -29.89 14.45
CA GLN A 199 -76.45 -29.10 14.88
C GLN A 199 -77.75 -29.45 14.15
N SER A 200 -77.71 -30.28 13.14
CA SER A 200 -78.84 -30.79 12.40
C SER A 200 -79.29 -32.19 12.88
#